data_80a241a93144101607c02672c6f1ec78
#
_entry.id   80a241a93144101607c02672c6f1ec78
#
_cell.length_a   1.000
_cell.length_b   1.000
_cell.length_c   1.000
_cell.angle_alpha   90.00
_cell.angle_beta   90.00
_cell.angle_gamma   90.00
#
_symmetry.space_group_name_H-M   'P 1'
#
loop_
_entity.id
_entity.type
_entity.pdbx_description
1 polymer ?
#
loop_
_entity_poly.entity_id
_entity_poly.type
_entity_poly.pdbx_seq_one_letter_code
_entity_poly.pdbx_strand_id
1 'polypeptide(L)'
;MSAPALVSRDAVVEVLRTIAPEVEAAALDNRLALRHQVDLDSMDWLNFLIGLQQRFGVEVPESDYARLVSLDDLLNYLHDRVSQH
;
A
#
# COMPACT_ATOMS: atom_id res chain seq x y z
N MET A 1 -2.44 -16.85 19.85
CA MET A 1 -2.92 -16.82 18.46
C MET A 1 -2.99 -15.39 17.97
N SER A 2 -2.26 -15.08 16.93
CA SER A 2 -2.27 -13.74 16.38
C SER A 2 -3.49 -13.54 15.49
N ALA A 3 -4.13 -12.38 15.60
CA ALA A 3 -5.18 -12.00 14.67
C ALA A 3 -4.58 -11.79 13.28
N PRO A 4 -5.32 -12.09 12.20
CA PRO A 4 -4.85 -11.76 10.87
C PRO A 4 -4.65 -10.24 10.76
N ALA A 5 -3.67 -9.84 9.98
CA ALA A 5 -3.41 -8.43 9.75
C ALA A 5 -4.63 -7.79 9.08
N LEU A 6 -5.15 -6.73 9.69
CA LEU A 6 -6.28 -6.01 9.13
C LEU A 6 -5.79 -5.00 8.11
N VAL A 7 -6.40 -5.03 6.94
CA VAL A 7 -6.14 -4.03 5.92
C VAL A 7 -6.89 -2.76 6.29
N SER A 8 -6.14 -1.70 6.51
CA SER A 8 -6.71 -0.40 6.80
C SER A 8 -5.87 0.68 6.12
N ARG A 9 -6.49 1.84 5.91
CA ARG A 9 -5.79 2.98 5.36
C ARG A 9 -4.59 3.36 6.24
N ASP A 10 -4.80 3.37 7.55
CA ASP A 10 -3.75 3.72 8.49
C ASP A 10 -2.55 2.78 8.40
N ALA A 11 -2.80 1.47 8.28
CA ALA A 11 -1.72 0.49 8.16
C ALA A 11 -0.94 0.67 6.86
N VAL A 12 -1.64 0.96 5.75
CA VAL A 12 -0.98 1.22 4.47
C VAL A 12 -0.14 2.49 4.53
N VAL A 13 -0.67 3.54 5.14
CA VAL A 13 0.05 4.80 5.31
C VAL A 13 1.28 4.62 6.22
N GLU A 14 1.17 3.79 7.25
CA GLU A 14 2.34 3.45 8.09
C GLU A 14 3.48 2.87 7.27
N VAL A 15 3.18 1.94 6.37
CA VAL A 15 4.19 1.36 5.49
C VAL A 15 4.77 2.44 4.56
N LEU A 16 3.92 3.30 4.01
CA LEU A 16 4.38 4.39 3.16
C LEU A 16 5.34 5.31 3.91
N ARG A 17 5.06 5.60 5.17
CA ARG A 17 5.88 6.49 5.97
C ARG A 17 7.24 5.91 6.36
N THR A 18 7.43 4.61 6.22
CA THR A 18 8.77 4.03 6.40
C THR A 18 9.71 4.45 5.26
N ILE A 19 9.14 4.80 4.11
CA ILE A 19 9.88 5.21 2.91
C ILE A 19 9.87 6.73 2.78
N ALA A 20 8.72 7.35 3.05
CA ALA A 20 8.51 8.80 2.94
C ALA A 20 7.93 9.32 4.25
N PRO A 21 8.77 9.54 5.27
CA PRO A 21 8.29 9.91 6.61
C PRO A 21 7.61 11.27 6.69
N GLU A 22 7.80 12.12 5.69
CA GLU A 22 7.16 13.44 5.62
C GLU A 22 5.70 13.38 5.21
N VAL A 23 5.20 12.21 4.78
CA VAL A 23 3.81 12.06 4.32
C VAL A 23 2.84 12.26 5.48
N GLU A 24 1.81 13.06 5.24
CA GLU A 24 0.71 13.26 6.17
C GLU A 24 -0.53 12.52 5.65
N ALA A 25 -1.04 11.60 6.45
CA ALA A 25 -2.17 10.76 6.05
C ALA A 25 -3.40 11.61 5.69
N ALA A 26 -3.64 12.68 6.44
CA ALA A 26 -4.80 13.55 6.22
C ALA A 26 -4.75 14.32 4.91
N ALA A 27 -3.54 14.49 4.35
CA ALA A 27 -3.36 15.24 3.10
C ALA A 27 -3.51 14.37 1.86
N LEU A 28 -3.59 13.04 2.02
CA LEU A 28 -3.69 12.13 0.89
C LEU A 28 -5.13 11.93 0.44
N ASP A 29 -5.36 12.07 -0.86
CA ASP A 29 -6.65 11.75 -1.46
C ASP A 29 -6.62 10.28 -1.91
N ASN A 30 -7.55 9.48 -1.41
CA ASN A 30 -7.61 8.05 -1.68
C ASN A 30 -7.85 7.70 -3.14
N ARG A 31 -8.43 8.62 -3.90
CA ARG A 31 -8.85 8.37 -5.28
C ARG A 31 -7.80 8.76 -6.31
N LEU A 32 -6.85 9.58 -5.92
CA LEU A 32 -5.83 10.10 -6.85
C LEU A 32 -4.60 9.18 -6.85
N ALA A 33 -3.86 9.22 -7.95
CA ALA A 33 -2.63 8.45 -8.06
C ALA A 33 -1.67 8.81 -6.93
N LEU A 34 -1.25 7.81 -6.16
CA LEU A 34 -0.43 8.04 -4.97
C LEU A 34 0.92 8.65 -5.34
N ARG A 35 1.52 8.20 -6.44
CA ARG A 35 2.82 8.72 -6.88
C ARG A 35 2.77 10.16 -7.39
N HIS A 36 1.57 10.69 -7.64
CA HIS A 36 1.40 12.11 -7.98
C HIS A 36 1.30 12.98 -6.73
N GLN A 37 0.95 12.38 -5.61
CA GLN A 37 0.80 13.09 -4.34
C GLN A 37 2.06 13.03 -3.50
N VAL A 38 2.83 11.95 -3.64
CA VAL A 38 4.05 11.71 -2.89
C VAL A 38 5.17 11.48 -3.89
N ASP A 39 6.27 12.17 -3.70
CA ASP A 39 7.42 12.09 -4.61
C ASP A 39 8.18 10.78 -4.37
N LEU A 40 7.78 9.74 -5.09
CA LEU A 40 8.37 8.41 -5.00
C LEU A 40 8.95 8.03 -6.36
N ASP A 41 10.22 7.68 -6.40
CA ASP A 41 10.81 7.11 -7.62
C ASP A 41 10.43 5.63 -7.75
N SER A 42 10.89 4.99 -8.81
CA SER A 42 10.56 3.59 -9.08
C SER A 42 11.03 2.65 -7.98
N MET A 43 12.21 2.91 -7.42
CA MET A 43 12.76 2.08 -6.34
C MET A 43 11.95 2.24 -5.06
N ASP A 44 11.59 3.47 -4.72
CA ASP A 44 10.78 3.74 -3.54
C ASP A 44 9.40 3.10 -3.67
N TRP A 45 8.80 3.19 -4.86
CA TRP A 45 7.50 2.57 -5.12
C TRP A 45 7.57 1.06 -4.96
N LEU A 46 8.61 0.44 -5.52
CA LEU A 46 8.81 -1.00 -5.40
C LEU A 46 9.00 -1.41 -3.93
N ASN A 47 9.82 -0.67 -3.19
CA ASN A 47 10.04 -0.94 -1.77
C ASN A 47 8.75 -0.81 -0.97
N PHE A 48 7.91 0.15 -1.32
CA PHE A 48 6.61 0.31 -0.69
C PHE A 48 5.72 -0.91 -0.94
N LEU A 49 5.64 -1.38 -2.18
CA LEU A 49 4.84 -2.56 -2.51
C LEU A 49 5.36 -3.81 -1.80
N ILE A 50 6.68 -3.97 -1.70
CA ILE A 50 7.28 -5.07 -0.96
C ILE A 50 6.93 -4.98 0.53
N GLY A 51 6.98 -3.77 1.08
CA GLY A 51 6.60 -3.54 2.47
C GLY A 51 5.15 -3.92 2.76
N LEU A 52 4.25 -3.62 1.84
CA LEU A 52 2.85 -4.01 1.96
C LEU A 52 2.68 -5.52 1.95
N GLN A 53 3.41 -6.22 1.08
CA GLN A 53 3.36 -7.67 1.02
C GLN A 53 3.82 -8.29 2.34
N GLN A 54 4.88 -7.76 2.91
CA GLN A 54 5.39 -8.23 4.20
C GLN A 54 4.44 -7.91 5.34
N ARG A 55 3.89 -6.70 5.35
CA ARG A 55 3.01 -6.26 6.44
C ARG A 55 1.74 -7.08 6.50
N PHE A 56 1.16 -7.41 5.36
CA PHE A 56 -0.13 -8.10 5.29
C PHE A 56 -0.01 -9.59 4.98
N GLY A 57 1.21 -10.10 4.75
CA GLY A 57 1.43 -11.50 4.46
C GLY A 57 0.81 -11.95 3.14
N VAL A 58 0.80 -11.08 2.14
CA VAL A 58 0.23 -11.37 0.83
C VAL A 58 1.28 -11.28 -0.24
N GLU A 59 1.03 -11.93 -1.38
CA GLU A 59 1.87 -11.82 -2.56
C GLU A 59 1.17 -10.94 -3.59
N VAL A 60 1.94 -10.02 -4.18
CA VAL A 60 1.47 -9.18 -5.27
C VAL A 60 2.34 -9.49 -6.49
N PRO A 61 1.80 -10.22 -7.49
CA PRO A 61 2.55 -10.47 -8.71
C PRO A 61 2.93 -9.18 -9.41
N GLU A 62 4.10 -9.16 -10.01
CA GLU A 62 4.59 -7.98 -10.71
C GLU A 62 3.63 -7.52 -11.80
N SER A 63 2.94 -8.48 -12.44
CA SER A 63 1.94 -8.17 -13.46
C SER A 63 0.77 -7.33 -12.94
N ASP A 64 0.54 -7.31 -11.62
CA ASP A 64 -0.54 -6.54 -11.02
C ASP A 64 -0.10 -5.12 -10.59
N TYR A 65 1.19 -4.83 -10.64
CA TYR A 65 1.71 -3.54 -10.17
C TYR A 65 1.08 -2.34 -10.88
N ALA A 66 0.84 -2.47 -12.18
CA ALA A 66 0.27 -1.38 -12.97
C ALA A 66 -1.17 -1.02 -12.56
N ARG A 67 -1.86 -1.92 -11.86
CA ARG A 67 -3.23 -1.71 -11.40
C ARG A 67 -3.29 -0.98 -10.06
N LEU A 68 -2.16 -0.90 -9.36
CA LEU A 68 -2.08 -0.34 -8.02
C LEU A 68 -1.63 1.11 -8.12
N VAL A 69 -2.59 2.00 -8.29
CA VAL A 69 -2.33 3.41 -8.60
C VAL A 69 -2.70 4.32 -7.42
N SER A 70 -3.89 4.15 -6.85
CA SER A 70 -4.40 4.98 -5.76
C SER A 70 -4.43 4.20 -4.45
N LEU A 71 -4.66 4.90 -3.34
CA LEU A 71 -4.88 4.23 -2.05
C LEU A 71 -6.10 3.31 -2.11
N ASP A 72 -7.17 3.74 -2.80
CA ASP A 72 -8.35 2.88 -2.96
C ASP A 72 -8.01 1.59 -3.69
N ASP A 73 -7.21 1.67 -4.75
CA ASP A 73 -6.76 0.48 -5.48
C ASP A 73 -5.99 -0.47 -4.56
N LEU A 74 -5.07 0.08 -3.77
CA LEU A 74 -4.26 -0.71 -2.83
C LEU A 74 -5.13 -1.37 -1.76
N LEU A 75 -6.03 -0.60 -1.18
CA LEU A 75 -6.91 -1.11 -0.12
C LEU A 75 -7.82 -2.22 -0.63
N ASN A 76 -8.42 -2.03 -1.80
CA ASN A 76 -9.28 -3.05 -2.39
C ASN A 76 -8.51 -4.31 -2.74
N TYR A 77 -7.34 -4.15 -3.32
CA TYR A 77 -6.49 -5.28 -3.69
C TYR A 77 -6.05 -6.08 -2.46
N LEU A 78 -5.55 -5.40 -1.44
CA LEU A 78 -5.07 -6.05 -0.22
C LEU A 78 -6.21 -6.72 0.54
N HIS A 79 -7.36 -6.07 0.61
CA HIS A 79 -8.55 -6.63 1.24
C HIS A 79 -8.95 -7.94 0.59
N ASP A 80 -8.98 -7.95 -0.73
CA ASP A 80 -9.33 -9.12 -1.51
C ASP A 80 -8.34 -10.27 -1.29
N ARG A 81 -7.06 -9.96 -1.29
CA ARG A 81 -6.00 -10.96 -1.07
C ARG A 81 -6.03 -11.55 0.33
N VAL A 82 -6.21 -10.72 1.34
CA VAL A 82 -6.28 -11.19 2.73
C VAL A 82 -7.52 -12.06 2.93
N SER A 83 -8.63 -11.72 2.31
CA SER A 83 -9.88 -12.48 2.43
C SER A 83 -9.80 -13.87 1.81
N GLN A 84 -8.85 -14.12 0.92
CA GLN A 84 -8.70 -15.41 0.23
C GLN A 84 -7.90 -16.44 1.02
N HIS A 85 -7.40 -16.07 2.18
CA HIS A 85 -6.62 -16.99 3.02
C HIS A 85 -7.47 -17.73 4.03
#